data_b265deddfa6d03246e3d37a00302c4db
#
_entry.id   b265deddfa6d03246e3d37a00302c4db
#
_cell.length_a   1.000
_cell.length_b   1.000
_cell.length_c   1.000
_cell.angle_alpha   90.00
_cell.angle_beta   90.00
_cell.angle_gamma   90.00
#
_symmetry.space_group_name_H-M   'P 1'
#
loop_
_entity.id
_entity.type
_entity.pdbx_description
1 polymer ?
#
loop_
_entity_poly.entity_id
_entity_poly.type
_entity_poly.pdbx_seq_one_letter_code
_entity_poly.pdbx_strand_id
1 'polypeptide(L)'
;MWYIVLFAALLGADQLIKLWTVEHLALGESAAFLPGIVRLTRVHNYGAAWSSFSGQTTALAVVTVLLMAAVAYLLVRRIVRHPLGVIAGVMILAGGVGNLIDRLFRGYVVDMFDLTLFSYPVFNFADCCVVVGALSLIHISEPTRQAEIS
;
A
#
# COMPACT_ATOMS: atom_id res chain seq x y z
N MET A 1 -10.36 5.25 18.80
CA MET A 1 -11.33 4.36 18.12
C MET A 1 -11.52 4.70 16.64
N TRP A 2 -11.51 5.96 16.22
CA TRP A 2 -11.67 6.37 14.81
C TRP A 2 -10.60 5.77 13.86
N TYR A 3 -9.38 5.57 14.32
CA TYR A 3 -8.30 4.98 13.52
C TYR A 3 -8.52 3.49 13.20
N ILE A 4 -9.27 2.77 14.03
CA ILE A 4 -9.69 1.39 13.73
C ILE A 4 -10.69 1.39 12.58
N VAL A 5 -11.62 2.36 12.59
CA VAL A 5 -12.59 2.54 11.49
C VAL A 5 -11.87 2.92 10.20
N LEU A 6 -10.88 3.83 10.29
CA LEU A 6 -10.07 4.21 9.14
C LEU A 6 -9.29 3.01 8.58
N PHE A 7 -8.64 2.22 9.44
CA PHE A 7 -7.93 1.01 9.04
C PHE A 7 -8.88 0.04 8.31
N ALA A 8 -10.03 -0.26 8.90
CA ALA A 8 -11.01 -1.17 8.31
C ALA A 8 -11.56 -0.63 6.97
N ALA A 9 -11.79 0.67 6.86
CA ALA A 9 -12.27 1.30 5.63
C ALA A 9 -11.23 1.22 4.51
N LEU A 10 -9.97 1.52 4.81
CA LEU A 10 -8.88 1.46 3.82
C LEU A 10 -8.59 0.02 3.36
N LEU A 11 -8.54 -0.91 4.30
CA LEU A 11 -8.35 -2.32 3.99
C LEU A 11 -9.52 -2.88 3.19
N GLY A 12 -10.75 -2.54 3.59
CA GLY A 12 -11.97 -2.94 2.88
C GLY A 12 -12.00 -2.38 1.46
N ALA A 13 -11.65 -1.11 1.26
CA ALA A 13 -11.55 -0.49 -0.06
C ALA A 13 -10.53 -1.22 -0.95
N ASP A 14 -9.33 -1.52 -0.42
CA ASP A 14 -8.30 -2.25 -1.16
C ASP A 14 -8.80 -3.64 -1.60
N GLN A 15 -9.36 -4.42 -0.69
CA GLN A 15 -9.84 -5.75 -0.99
C GLN A 15 -11.05 -5.76 -1.96
N LEU A 16 -11.95 -4.79 -1.82
CA LEU A 16 -13.09 -4.64 -2.73
C LEU A 16 -12.65 -4.27 -4.16
N ILE A 17 -11.69 -3.34 -4.30
CA ILE A 17 -11.13 -2.96 -5.61
C ILE A 17 -10.44 -4.17 -6.26
N LYS A 18 -9.65 -4.91 -5.50
CA LYS A 18 -8.97 -6.13 -5.98
C LYS A 18 -9.96 -7.21 -6.40
N LEU A 19 -10.99 -7.44 -5.59
CA LEU A 19 -12.06 -8.40 -5.91
C LEU A 19 -12.79 -8.01 -7.19
N TRP A 20 -13.21 -6.75 -7.30
CA TRP A 20 -13.85 -6.22 -8.50
C TRP A 20 -12.97 -6.44 -9.74
N THR A 21 -11.68 -6.15 -9.64
CA THR A 21 -10.72 -6.33 -10.74
C THR A 21 -10.65 -7.79 -11.19
N VAL A 22 -10.58 -8.72 -10.23
CA VAL A 22 -10.51 -10.16 -10.53
C VAL A 22 -11.80 -10.67 -11.17
N GLU A 23 -12.95 -10.15 -10.78
CA GLU A 23 -14.26 -10.57 -11.28
C GLU A 23 -14.60 -9.99 -12.66
N HIS A 24 -14.10 -8.81 -13.00
CA HIS A 24 -14.51 -8.07 -14.20
C HIS A 24 -13.44 -8.03 -15.30
N LEU A 25 -12.18 -8.28 -14.99
CA LEU A 25 -11.11 -8.27 -15.97
C LEU A 25 -10.41 -9.63 -16.04
N ALA A 26 -10.16 -10.13 -17.25
CA ALA A 26 -9.26 -11.25 -17.45
C ALA A 26 -7.81 -10.83 -17.15
N LEU A 27 -6.94 -11.81 -16.88
CA LEU A 27 -5.52 -11.52 -16.64
C LEU A 27 -4.90 -10.86 -17.89
N GLY A 28 -4.28 -9.70 -17.70
CA GLY A 28 -3.71 -8.87 -18.76
C GLY A 28 -4.71 -8.00 -19.52
N GLU A 29 -6.01 -8.12 -19.22
CA GLU A 29 -7.05 -7.29 -19.83
C GLU A 29 -7.01 -5.87 -19.24
N SER A 30 -7.30 -4.89 -20.12
CA SER A 30 -7.37 -3.48 -19.76
C SER A 30 -8.76 -2.90 -20.03
N ALA A 31 -9.21 -2.03 -19.14
CA ALA A 31 -10.43 -1.24 -19.28
C ALA A 31 -10.15 0.24 -19.09
N ALA A 32 -10.94 1.09 -19.74
CA ALA A 32 -10.86 2.54 -19.57
C ALA A 32 -11.31 2.94 -18.15
N PHE A 33 -10.58 3.87 -17.54
CA PHE A 33 -10.91 4.44 -16.23
C PHE A 33 -10.85 5.97 -16.26
N LEU A 34 -9.66 6.55 -16.26
CA LEU A 34 -9.45 8.00 -16.46
C LEU A 34 -8.76 8.20 -17.82
N PRO A 35 -9.47 8.58 -18.87
CA PRO A 35 -8.92 8.67 -20.22
C PRO A 35 -7.64 9.53 -20.28
N GLY A 36 -6.59 9.00 -20.88
CA GLY A 36 -5.30 9.67 -21.04
C GLY A 36 -4.43 9.76 -19.77
N ILE A 37 -4.89 9.24 -18.63
CA ILE A 37 -4.19 9.33 -17.35
C ILE A 37 -3.95 7.92 -16.77
N VAL A 38 -5.02 7.18 -16.49
CA VAL A 38 -5.00 5.85 -15.87
C VAL A 38 -6.00 4.93 -16.56
N ARG A 39 -5.59 3.73 -16.89
CA ARG A 39 -6.49 2.62 -17.24
C ARG A 39 -6.42 1.54 -16.16
N LEU A 40 -7.40 0.66 -16.12
CA LEU A 40 -7.37 -0.52 -15.25
C LEU A 40 -6.83 -1.69 -16.06
N THR A 41 -5.73 -2.29 -15.60
CA THR A 41 -5.13 -3.47 -16.22
C THR A 41 -4.90 -4.52 -15.14
N ARG A 42 -5.54 -5.69 -15.26
CA ARG A 42 -5.31 -6.76 -14.28
C ARG A 42 -3.95 -7.39 -14.44
N VAL A 43 -3.12 -7.26 -13.40
CA VAL A 43 -1.78 -7.86 -13.33
C VAL A 43 -1.64 -8.67 -12.05
N HIS A 44 -0.97 -9.83 -12.14
CA HIS A 44 -0.53 -10.59 -10.97
C HIS A 44 0.93 -10.27 -10.68
N ASN A 45 1.19 -9.67 -9.53
CA ASN A 45 2.53 -9.29 -9.11
C ASN A 45 3.09 -10.33 -8.13
N TYR A 46 4.09 -11.09 -8.57
CA TYR A 46 4.77 -12.11 -7.77
C TYR A 46 6.00 -11.60 -7.03
N GLY A 47 6.28 -10.32 -7.08
CA GLY A 47 7.43 -9.70 -6.44
C GLY A 47 7.12 -8.33 -5.86
N ALA A 48 8.14 -7.47 -5.79
CA ALA A 48 8.02 -6.05 -5.48
C ALA A 48 7.80 -5.23 -6.76
N ALA A 49 7.72 -3.91 -6.60
CA ALA A 49 7.73 -2.97 -7.72
C ALA A 49 8.85 -3.33 -8.71
N TRP A 50 8.59 -3.21 -10.01
CA TRP A 50 9.51 -3.59 -11.09
C TRP A 50 9.81 -5.09 -11.16
N SER A 51 9.03 -5.93 -10.52
CA SER A 51 9.25 -7.38 -10.42
C SER A 51 10.66 -7.76 -9.93
N SER A 52 11.30 -6.88 -9.15
CA SER A 52 12.68 -7.04 -8.68
C SER A 52 12.89 -8.30 -7.83
N PHE A 53 11.83 -8.79 -7.18
CA PHE A 53 11.84 -9.97 -6.33
C PHE A 53 10.78 -10.99 -6.80
N SER A 54 10.60 -11.11 -8.12
CA SER A 54 9.68 -12.06 -8.71
C SER A 54 9.99 -13.48 -8.23
N GLY A 55 8.97 -14.21 -7.77
CA GLY A 55 9.13 -15.55 -7.20
C GLY A 55 9.56 -15.59 -5.73
N GLN A 56 9.82 -14.43 -5.09
CA GLN A 56 10.22 -14.34 -3.67
C GLN A 56 9.08 -13.83 -2.77
N THR A 57 7.87 -14.26 -3.04
CA THR A 57 6.66 -13.82 -2.33
C THR A 57 6.77 -13.99 -0.81
N THR A 58 7.35 -15.11 -0.34
CA THR A 58 7.53 -15.37 1.09
C THR A 58 8.49 -14.39 1.73
N ALA A 59 9.64 -14.10 1.10
CA ALA A 59 10.61 -13.13 1.61
C ALA A 59 9.99 -11.74 1.73
N LEU A 60 9.24 -11.32 0.71
CA LEU A 60 8.52 -10.04 0.72
C LEU A 60 7.43 -9.99 1.80
N ALA A 61 6.72 -11.09 2.03
CA ALA A 61 5.74 -11.18 3.11
C ALA A 61 6.42 -11.00 4.48
N VAL A 62 7.54 -11.65 4.72
CA VAL A 62 8.31 -11.53 5.97
C VAL A 62 8.79 -10.09 6.17
N VAL A 63 9.40 -9.47 5.16
CA VAL A 63 9.85 -8.06 5.23
C VAL A 63 8.67 -7.14 5.51
N THR A 64 7.54 -7.33 4.85
CA THR A 64 6.32 -6.54 5.08
C THR A 64 5.84 -6.67 6.52
N VAL A 65 5.79 -7.88 7.08
CA VAL A 65 5.41 -8.11 8.49
C VAL A 65 6.36 -7.39 9.45
N LEU A 66 7.65 -7.44 9.21
CA LEU A 66 8.65 -6.77 10.06
C LEU A 66 8.49 -5.23 10.02
N LEU A 67 8.27 -4.66 8.84
CA LEU A 67 8.03 -3.22 8.69
C LEU A 67 6.72 -2.79 9.36
N MET A 68 5.66 -3.58 9.21
CA MET A 68 4.38 -3.33 9.86
C MET A 68 4.49 -3.42 11.39
N ALA A 69 5.25 -4.40 11.91
CA ALA A 69 5.51 -4.52 13.33
C ALA A 69 6.25 -3.28 13.87
N ALA A 70 7.22 -2.75 13.13
CA ALA A 70 7.92 -1.52 13.49
C ALA A 70 6.96 -0.32 13.54
N VAL A 71 6.12 -0.12 12.53
CA VAL A 71 5.13 0.97 12.51
C VAL A 71 4.12 0.80 13.65
N ALA A 72 3.59 -0.40 13.86
CA ALA A 72 2.67 -0.69 14.96
C ALA A 72 3.32 -0.39 16.32
N TYR A 73 4.59 -0.76 16.52
CA TYR A 73 5.33 -0.43 17.72
C TYR A 73 5.42 1.08 17.96
N LEU A 74 5.76 1.86 16.93
CA LEU A 74 5.83 3.31 17.03
C LEU A 74 4.49 3.94 17.45
N LEU A 75 3.38 3.42 16.93
CA LEU A 75 2.03 3.90 17.26
C LEU A 75 1.60 3.47 18.68
N VAL A 76 1.79 2.21 19.05
CA VAL A 76 1.39 1.68 20.38
C VAL A 76 2.20 2.33 21.50
N ARG A 77 3.50 2.53 21.29
CA ARG A 77 4.37 3.22 22.25
C ARG A 77 4.17 4.73 22.26
N ARG A 78 3.27 5.26 21.43
CA ARG A 78 2.99 6.69 21.28
C ARG A 78 4.25 7.53 21.00
N ILE A 79 5.21 6.95 20.29
CA ILE A 79 6.37 7.67 19.77
C ILE A 79 5.90 8.66 18.72
N VAL A 80 5.03 8.22 17.81
CA VAL A 80 4.30 9.10 16.90
C VAL A 80 3.01 9.55 17.59
N ARG A 81 2.91 10.83 17.90
CA ARG A 81 1.77 11.41 18.63
C ARG A 81 0.94 12.39 17.79
N HIS A 82 1.55 12.99 16.77
CA HIS A 82 0.86 13.93 15.92
C HIS A 82 -0.30 13.23 15.18
N PRO A 83 -1.52 13.81 15.15
CA PRO A 83 -2.67 13.14 14.53
C PRO A 83 -2.46 12.71 13.08
N LEU A 84 -1.82 13.55 12.26
CA LEU A 84 -1.47 13.20 10.88
C LEU A 84 -0.44 12.06 10.81
N GLY A 85 0.47 11.97 11.78
CA GLY A 85 1.42 10.86 11.89
C GLY A 85 0.70 9.54 12.22
N VAL A 86 -0.31 9.59 13.09
CA VAL A 86 -1.14 8.42 13.39
C VAL A 86 -1.93 7.98 12.16
N ILE A 87 -2.54 8.92 11.43
CA ILE A 87 -3.22 8.63 10.15
C ILE A 87 -2.26 7.96 9.16
N ALA A 88 -1.08 8.55 8.99
CA ALA A 88 -0.04 8.02 8.10
C ALA A 88 0.38 6.59 8.48
N GLY A 89 0.60 6.32 9.76
CA GLY A 89 0.89 4.99 10.27
C GLY A 89 -0.23 3.98 10.00
N VAL A 90 -1.48 4.39 10.22
CA VAL A 90 -2.66 3.56 9.93
C VAL A 90 -2.76 3.26 8.43
N MET A 91 -2.47 4.22 7.55
CA MET A 91 -2.44 4.00 6.10
C MET A 91 -1.38 2.96 5.71
N ILE A 92 -0.17 3.06 6.27
CA ILE A 92 0.90 2.08 6.03
C ILE A 92 0.47 0.68 6.49
N LEU A 93 -0.12 0.56 7.67
CA LEU A 93 -0.60 -0.72 8.19
C LEU A 93 -1.71 -1.31 7.33
N ALA A 94 -2.70 -0.51 6.93
CA ALA A 94 -3.80 -0.98 6.09
C ALA A 94 -3.32 -1.45 4.71
N GLY A 95 -2.44 -0.69 4.06
CA GLY A 95 -1.84 -1.08 2.79
C GLY A 95 -0.94 -2.31 2.91
N GLY A 96 -0.12 -2.37 3.96
CA GLY A 96 0.72 -3.54 4.24
C GLY A 96 -0.09 -4.82 4.44
N VAL A 97 -1.17 -4.75 5.24
CA VAL A 97 -2.10 -5.88 5.46
C VAL A 97 -2.78 -6.26 4.16
N GLY A 98 -3.26 -5.31 3.37
CA GLY A 98 -3.92 -5.59 2.09
C GLY A 98 -3.05 -6.40 1.14
N ASN A 99 -1.80 -6.00 0.95
CA ASN A 99 -0.85 -6.73 0.11
C ASN A 99 -0.37 -8.05 0.76
N LEU A 100 -0.32 -8.12 2.08
CA LEU A 100 0.00 -9.35 2.79
C LEU A 100 -1.09 -10.42 2.65
N ILE A 101 -2.36 -10.03 2.75
CA ILE A 101 -3.51 -10.92 2.51
C ILE A 101 -3.38 -11.56 1.12
N ASP A 102 -3.13 -10.77 0.08
CA ASP A 102 -2.95 -11.29 -1.26
C ASP A 102 -1.82 -12.32 -1.35
N ARG A 103 -0.64 -12.01 -0.77
CA ARG A 103 0.50 -12.92 -0.79
C ARG A 103 0.24 -14.22 -0.07
N LEU A 104 -0.44 -14.18 1.08
CA LEU A 104 -0.71 -15.36 1.89
C LEU A 104 -1.80 -16.26 1.29
N PHE A 105 -2.85 -15.66 0.72
CA PHE A 105 -4.01 -16.42 0.25
C PHE A 105 -4.01 -16.67 -1.26
N ARG A 106 -3.40 -15.79 -2.06
CA ARG A 106 -3.34 -15.91 -3.53
C ARG A 106 -1.96 -16.33 -4.04
N GLY A 107 -0.90 -16.06 -3.28
CA GLY A 107 0.50 -16.26 -3.71
C GLY A 107 1.03 -15.14 -4.62
N TYR A 108 0.23 -14.10 -4.89
CA TYR A 108 0.57 -12.90 -5.67
C TYR A 108 -0.27 -11.72 -5.21
N VAL A 109 0.15 -10.52 -5.56
CA VAL A 109 -0.62 -9.29 -5.34
C VAL A 109 -1.39 -8.94 -6.61
N VAL A 110 -2.66 -8.58 -6.46
CA VAL A 110 -3.49 -8.08 -7.57
C VAL A 110 -3.22 -6.59 -7.75
N ASP A 111 -2.70 -6.21 -8.92
CA ASP A 111 -2.47 -4.82 -9.32
C ASP A 111 -3.42 -4.45 -10.47
N MET A 112 -3.80 -3.17 -10.56
CA MET A 112 -4.76 -2.72 -11.56
C MET A 112 -4.54 -1.30 -12.10
N PHE A 113 -3.93 -0.39 -11.35
CA PHE A 113 -3.74 0.99 -11.80
C PHE A 113 -2.53 1.08 -12.72
N ASP A 114 -2.80 1.30 -14.00
CA ASP A 114 -1.83 1.38 -15.09
C ASP A 114 -1.79 2.80 -15.64
N LEU A 115 -0.70 3.54 -15.35
CA LEU A 115 -0.52 4.89 -15.82
C LEU A 115 -0.24 4.91 -17.32
N THR A 116 -0.93 5.78 -18.07
CA THR A 116 -0.78 5.92 -19.52
C THR A 116 0.08 7.11 -19.91
N LEU A 117 0.38 8.03 -18.97
CA LEU A 117 1.17 9.24 -19.22
C LEU A 117 2.68 8.96 -19.37
N PHE A 118 3.19 7.97 -18.66
CA PHE A 118 4.59 7.55 -18.68
C PHE A 118 4.71 6.09 -18.25
N SER A 119 5.87 5.48 -18.53
CA SER A 119 6.11 4.10 -18.12
C SER A 119 6.30 4.01 -16.60
N TYR A 120 5.38 3.30 -15.94
CA TYR A 120 5.40 3.02 -14.51
C TYR A 120 4.80 1.64 -14.26
N PRO A 121 5.30 0.85 -13.30
CA PRO A 121 4.71 -0.43 -12.97
C PRO A 121 3.25 -0.29 -12.54
N VAL A 122 2.42 -1.23 -12.93
CA VAL A 122 1.03 -1.31 -12.46
C VAL A 122 1.03 -1.46 -10.95
N PHE A 123 0.16 -0.75 -10.25
CA PHE A 123 0.07 -0.71 -8.80
C PHE A 123 -1.38 -0.85 -8.33
N ASN A 124 -1.58 -0.86 -7.01
CA ASN A 124 -2.89 -1.03 -6.39
C ASN A 124 -3.17 0.05 -5.34
N PHE A 125 -4.36 0.00 -4.76
CA PHE A 125 -4.78 0.95 -3.72
C PHE A 125 -3.95 0.83 -2.43
N ALA A 126 -3.56 -0.39 -2.04
CA ALA A 126 -2.70 -0.62 -0.88
C ALA A 126 -1.33 0.07 -1.05
N ASP A 127 -0.75 0.04 -2.24
CA ASP A 127 0.51 0.73 -2.55
C ASP A 127 0.37 2.24 -2.38
N CYS A 128 -0.76 2.83 -2.82
CA CYS A 128 -1.07 4.24 -2.59
C CYS A 128 -1.11 4.57 -1.09
N CYS A 129 -1.75 3.73 -0.28
CA CYS A 129 -1.81 3.90 1.16
C CYS A 129 -0.41 3.88 1.80
N VAL A 130 0.43 2.92 1.41
CA VAL A 130 1.80 2.80 1.93
C VAL A 130 2.65 4.01 1.53
N VAL A 131 2.63 4.40 0.25
CA VAL A 131 3.44 5.51 -0.26
C VAL A 131 3.02 6.85 0.34
N VAL A 132 1.73 7.15 0.33
CA VAL A 132 1.22 8.41 0.92
C VAL A 132 1.47 8.44 2.42
N GLY A 133 1.26 7.33 3.12
CA GLY A 133 1.54 7.21 4.55
C GLY A 133 3.03 7.41 4.86
N ALA A 134 3.93 6.77 4.12
CA ALA A 134 5.37 6.89 4.31
C ALA A 134 5.88 8.31 4.05
N LEU A 135 5.47 8.94 2.96
CA LEU A 135 5.82 10.33 2.64
C LEU A 135 5.31 11.30 3.70
N SER A 136 4.09 11.09 4.20
CA SER A 136 3.50 11.91 5.27
C SER A 136 4.29 11.77 6.57
N LEU A 137 4.69 10.56 6.97
CA LEU A 137 5.52 10.35 8.16
C LEU A 137 6.88 11.04 8.05
N ILE A 138 7.54 10.90 6.90
CA ILE A 138 8.84 11.56 6.67
C ILE A 138 8.69 13.09 6.80
N HIS A 139 7.70 13.66 6.14
CA HIS A 139 7.46 15.10 6.16
C HIS A 139 7.15 15.63 7.58
N ILE A 140 6.42 14.87 8.39
CA ILE A 140 6.08 15.24 9.77
C ILE A 140 7.30 15.13 10.69
N SER A 141 8.23 14.22 10.43
CA SER A 141 9.41 13.99 11.28
C SER A 141 10.53 15.01 11.02
N GLU A 142 10.63 15.62 9.85
CA GLU A 142 11.69 16.56 9.49
C GLU A 142 11.72 17.83 10.35
N PRO A 143 10.61 18.53 10.65
CA PRO A 143 10.62 19.74 11.46
C PRO A 143 11.06 19.49 12.91
N THR A 144 10.76 18.32 13.45
CA THR A 144 11.12 17.94 14.82
C THR A 144 12.63 17.78 14.97
N ARG A 145 13.29 17.26 13.95
CA ARG A 145 14.74 17.07 13.91
C ARG A 145 15.49 18.39 13.79
N GLN A 146 14.95 19.36 13.06
CA GLN A 146 15.53 20.69 12.90
C GLN A 146 15.42 21.51 14.18
N ALA A 147 14.34 21.35 14.96
CA ALA A 147 14.16 22.01 16.25
C ALA A 147 15.07 21.48 17.37
N GLU A 148 15.53 20.22 17.26
CA GLU A 148 16.46 19.61 18.22
C GLU A 148 17.94 19.99 17.96
N ILE A 149 18.28 20.48 16.77
CA ILE A 149 19.63 20.84 16.34
C ILE A 149 19.90 22.36 16.46
N SER A 150 18.85 23.16 16.61
CA SER A 150 18.90 24.62 16.80
C SER A 150 18.78 25.01 18.28
#